data_9377ae392a9935ce5878e627f168ef9c
#
_entry.id   9377ae392a9935ce5878e627f168ef9c
#
_cell.length_a   1.000
_cell.length_b   1.000
_cell.length_c   1.000
_cell.angle_alpha   90.00
_cell.angle_beta   90.00
_cell.angle_gamma   90.00
#
_symmetry.space_group_name_H-M   'P 1'
#
loop_
_entity.id
_entity.type
_entity.pdbx_description
1 polymer ?
#
loop_
_entity_poly.entity_id
_entity_poly.type
_entity_poly.pdbx_seq_one_letter_code
_entity_poly.pdbx_strand_id
1 'polypeptide(L)'
;KTVNELRSIGNTPFLYHDIFSNGIAYARLIFKLTDLTEEQFPYAALLKDVMGLMNTEHYSYADLFNEMHIETGGMTIVTNVYGSNKDTEKYTATLEVKTKVLEDNMPKAFALMKEMMLHTDFSDKKRLKELLAENKSKMQAQMTDAAHVTAIYRALSGISVTSALNEMLTGITYYRLLEKLDKNFETESDAVI
;
A
#
# COMPACT_ATOMS: atom_id res chain seq x y z
N LYS A 1 20.65 -23.75 -2.22
CA LYS A 1 19.22 -24.09 -2.01
C LYS A 1 18.74 -23.24 -0.86
N THR A 2 17.84 -22.30 -1.10
CA THR A 2 17.29 -21.45 -0.04
C THR A 2 16.48 -22.32 0.90
N VAL A 3 16.73 -22.22 2.19
CA VAL A 3 15.93 -22.91 3.22
C VAL A 3 14.72 -22.01 3.51
N ASN A 4 13.54 -22.51 3.25
CA ASN A 4 12.29 -21.83 3.56
C ASN A 4 11.62 -22.56 4.73
N GLU A 5 11.40 -21.87 5.82
CA GLU A 5 10.75 -22.42 7.01
C GLU A 5 9.41 -21.72 7.24
N LEU A 6 8.35 -22.48 7.27
CA LEU A 6 7.05 -21.99 7.70
C LEU A 6 6.94 -22.13 9.22
N ARG A 7 6.85 -21.01 9.91
CA ARG A 7 6.69 -20.89 11.36
C ARG A 7 5.37 -20.16 11.66
N SER A 8 5.06 -19.92 12.92
CA SER A 8 3.93 -19.10 13.34
C SER A 8 4.33 -18.19 14.51
N ILE A 9 3.69 -17.02 14.56
CA ILE A 9 3.72 -16.10 15.69
C ILE A 9 2.27 -15.97 16.17
N GLY A 10 1.95 -16.67 17.26
CA GLY A 10 0.55 -16.91 17.62
C GLY A 10 -0.19 -17.66 16.51
N ASN A 11 -1.28 -17.08 15.99
CA ASN A 11 -2.05 -17.65 14.88
C ASN A 11 -1.60 -17.13 13.50
N THR A 12 -0.60 -16.26 13.45
CA THR A 12 -0.16 -15.65 12.18
C THR A 12 0.95 -16.50 11.56
N PRO A 13 0.81 -16.97 10.31
CA PRO A 13 1.87 -17.69 9.63
C PRO A 13 3.05 -16.75 9.35
N PHE A 14 4.25 -17.25 9.59
CA PHE A 14 5.50 -16.54 9.38
C PHE A 14 6.40 -17.37 8.49
N LEU A 15 6.73 -16.86 7.30
CA LEU A 15 7.66 -17.52 6.39
C LEU A 15 9.05 -16.92 6.57
N TYR A 16 9.98 -17.77 7.05
CA TYR A 16 11.37 -17.42 7.26
C TYR A 16 12.24 -17.95 6.13
N HIS A 17 13.10 -17.08 5.61
CA HIS A 17 14.08 -17.40 4.59
C HIS A 17 15.49 -17.20 5.17
N ASP A 18 16.22 -18.29 5.42
CA ASP A 18 17.62 -18.22 5.84
C ASP A 18 18.50 -18.02 4.62
N ILE A 19 18.85 -16.77 4.36
CA ILE A 19 19.74 -16.36 3.26
C ILE A 19 20.78 -15.39 3.78
N PHE A 20 22.02 -15.57 3.33
CA PHE A 20 23.07 -14.62 3.65
C PHE A 20 22.78 -13.25 3.03
N SER A 21 22.61 -12.24 3.86
CA SER A 21 22.22 -10.87 3.47
C SER A 21 23.17 -9.80 4.02
N ASN A 22 24.33 -10.21 4.51
CA ASN A 22 25.37 -9.33 5.09
C ASN A 22 24.82 -8.38 6.18
N GLY A 23 24.02 -8.94 7.11
CA GLY A 23 23.43 -8.21 8.23
C GLY A 23 22.22 -7.33 7.88
N ILE A 24 21.67 -7.47 6.67
CA ILE A 24 20.46 -6.78 6.26
C ILE A 24 19.26 -7.74 6.36
N ALA A 25 18.27 -7.40 7.17
CA ALA A 25 17.02 -8.10 7.25
C ALA A 25 15.98 -7.46 6.32
N TYR A 26 15.17 -8.30 5.68
CA TYR A 26 14.03 -7.89 4.85
C TYR A 26 12.75 -8.39 5.51
N ALA A 27 11.89 -7.48 5.92
CA ALA A 27 10.60 -7.81 6.52
C ALA A 27 9.46 -7.39 5.59
N ARG A 28 8.42 -8.23 5.53
CA ARG A 28 7.19 -7.98 4.79
C ARG A 28 6.00 -8.41 5.62
N LEU A 29 5.12 -7.47 5.92
CA LEU A 29 3.79 -7.73 6.47
C LEU A 29 2.80 -7.79 5.31
N ILE A 30 2.01 -8.86 5.23
CA ILE A 30 1.08 -9.11 4.13
C ILE A 30 -0.33 -9.21 4.70
N PHE A 31 -1.19 -8.30 4.30
CA PHE A 31 -2.61 -8.27 4.63
C PHE A 31 -3.41 -8.67 3.40
N LYS A 32 -4.26 -9.69 3.54
CA LYS A 32 -5.15 -10.10 2.47
C LYS A 32 -6.34 -9.14 2.39
N LEU A 33 -6.68 -8.75 1.17
CA LEU A 33 -7.82 -7.88 0.87
C LEU A 33 -9.02 -8.71 0.34
N THR A 34 -9.18 -9.93 0.84
CA THR A 34 -10.18 -10.88 0.34
C THR A 34 -11.62 -10.52 0.69
N ASP A 35 -11.80 -9.72 1.75
CA ASP A 35 -13.13 -9.35 2.27
C ASP A 35 -13.61 -7.98 1.74
N LEU A 36 -12.79 -7.31 0.90
CA LEU A 36 -13.17 -6.06 0.28
C LEU A 36 -14.13 -6.29 -0.89
N THR A 37 -15.15 -5.42 -0.98
CA THR A 37 -16.00 -5.32 -2.17
C THR A 37 -15.27 -4.58 -3.29
N GLU A 38 -15.73 -4.70 -4.54
CA GLU A 38 -15.14 -3.99 -5.68
C GLU A 38 -15.07 -2.47 -5.45
N GLU A 39 -16.07 -1.90 -4.80
CA GLU A 39 -16.12 -0.46 -4.48
C GLU A 39 -15.07 -0.03 -3.46
N GLN A 40 -14.59 -0.95 -2.63
CA GLN A 40 -13.60 -0.69 -1.57
C GLN A 40 -12.14 -0.80 -2.06
N PHE A 41 -11.88 -1.50 -3.17
CA PHE A 41 -10.50 -1.65 -3.68
C PHE A 41 -9.81 -0.31 -3.96
N PRO A 42 -10.43 0.70 -4.59
CA PRO A 42 -9.78 2.00 -4.78
C PRO A 42 -9.44 2.72 -3.47
N TYR A 43 -10.20 2.48 -2.39
CA TYR A 43 -9.87 3.02 -1.06
C TYR A 43 -8.65 2.32 -0.44
N ALA A 44 -8.42 1.03 -0.72
CA ALA A 44 -7.18 0.37 -0.31
C ALA A 44 -5.94 0.98 -1.03
N ALA A 45 -6.10 1.42 -2.27
CA ALA A 45 -5.07 2.17 -2.97
C ALA A 45 -4.84 3.55 -2.34
N LEU A 46 -5.90 4.25 -1.97
CA LEU A 46 -5.80 5.53 -1.26
C LEU A 46 -5.12 5.35 0.09
N LEU A 47 -5.51 4.35 0.88
CA LEU A 47 -4.87 4.04 2.17
C LEU A 47 -3.37 3.83 2.00
N LYS A 48 -2.94 3.05 0.99
CA LYS A 48 -1.53 2.85 0.64
C LYS A 48 -0.80 4.16 0.35
N ASP A 49 -1.46 5.10 -0.33
CA ASP A 49 -0.83 6.35 -0.77
C ASP A 49 -0.78 7.43 0.32
N VAL A 50 -1.61 7.35 1.34
CA VAL A 50 -1.63 8.33 2.44
C VAL A 50 -0.95 7.83 3.71
N MET A 51 -0.92 6.52 3.94
CA MET A 51 -0.30 5.90 5.11
C MET A 51 1.23 6.18 5.10
N GLY A 52 1.75 6.66 6.24
CA GLY A 52 3.15 7.09 6.37
C GLY A 52 3.43 8.52 5.90
N LEU A 53 2.42 9.21 5.34
CA LEU A 53 2.48 10.63 4.94
C LEU A 53 1.55 11.53 5.76
N MET A 54 0.81 10.95 6.71
CA MET A 54 -0.03 11.62 7.70
C MET A 54 0.71 11.69 9.04
N ASN A 55 0.26 12.59 9.93
CA ASN A 55 0.68 12.57 11.32
C ASN A 55 0.23 11.27 11.98
N THR A 56 0.93 10.87 13.05
CA THR A 56 0.54 9.76 13.90
C THR A 56 0.39 10.26 15.33
N GLU A 57 -0.01 9.37 16.24
CA GLU A 57 -0.17 9.72 17.66
C GLU A 57 1.13 10.29 18.27
N HIS A 58 2.30 9.76 17.85
CA HIS A 58 3.58 10.08 18.48
C HIS A 58 4.54 10.87 17.58
N TYR A 59 4.26 10.98 16.28
CA TYR A 59 5.14 11.66 15.32
C TYR A 59 4.36 12.60 14.40
N SER A 60 4.95 13.76 14.10
CA SER A 60 4.56 14.47 12.89
C SER A 60 4.93 13.64 11.64
N TYR A 61 4.24 13.84 10.53
CA TYR A 61 4.58 13.13 9.28
C TYR A 61 6.04 13.34 8.84
N ALA A 62 6.60 14.52 9.12
CA ALA A 62 7.99 14.83 8.79
C ALA A 62 8.96 14.07 9.70
N ASP A 63 8.68 13.99 11.00
CA ASP A 63 9.51 13.25 11.95
C ASP A 63 9.42 11.75 11.69
N LEU A 64 8.22 11.23 11.41
CA LEU A 64 8.03 9.83 11.05
C LEU A 64 8.83 9.47 9.79
N PHE A 65 8.77 10.33 8.78
CA PHE A 65 9.55 10.14 7.55
C PHE A 65 11.05 10.12 7.82
N ASN A 66 11.55 11.05 8.63
CA ASN A 66 12.96 11.11 9.01
C ASN A 66 13.39 9.87 9.81
N GLU A 67 12.61 9.46 10.82
CA GLU A 67 12.89 8.25 11.60
C GLU A 67 12.92 7.00 10.73
N MET A 68 11.96 6.85 9.81
CA MET A 68 11.98 5.72 8.86
C MET A 68 13.26 5.69 8.01
N HIS A 69 13.79 6.86 7.60
CA HIS A 69 15.00 6.92 6.78
C HIS A 69 16.29 6.74 7.59
N ILE A 70 16.31 7.17 8.84
CA ILE A 70 17.47 7.01 9.73
C ILE A 70 17.60 5.56 10.18
N GLU A 71 16.49 4.94 10.55
CA GLU A 71 16.48 3.63 11.22
C GLU A 71 16.36 2.46 10.25
N THR A 72 15.93 2.71 9.01
CA THR A 72 15.75 1.67 8.01
C THR A 72 16.37 2.03 6.67
N GLY A 73 16.58 1.06 5.82
CA GLY A 73 16.97 1.30 4.41
C GLY A 73 15.77 1.65 3.50
N GLY A 74 14.67 2.04 4.10
CA GLY A 74 13.40 2.42 3.45
C GLY A 74 12.24 1.51 3.84
N MET A 75 11.06 2.13 3.92
CA MET A 75 9.79 1.47 4.17
C MET A 75 8.83 1.81 3.03
N THR A 76 8.13 0.82 2.50
CA THR A 76 7.20 1.01 1.38
C THR A 76 5.91 0.25 1.62
N ILE A 77 4.81 0.84 1.19
CA ILE A 77 3.50 0.20 1.18
C ILE A 77 3.11 -0.01 -0.27
N VAL A 78 2.67 -1.22 -0.59
CA VAL A 78 2.23 -1.58 -1.94
C VAL A 78 0.97 -2.42 -1.90
N THR A 79 0.18 -2.34 -2.94
CA THR A 79 -0.90 -3.28 -3.22
C THR A 79 -0.48 -4.21 -4.34
N ASN A 80 -0.81 -5.50 -4.24
CA ASN A 80 -0.53 -6.49 -5.26
C ASN A 80 -1.75 -7.38 -5.51
N VAL A 81 -1.87 -7.89 -6.73
CA VAL A 81 -2.85 -8.93 -7.07
C VAL A 81 -2.11 -10.11 -7.69
N TYR A 82 -2.15 -11.22 -7.01
CA TYR A 82 -1.54 -12.47 -7.43
C TYR A 82 -2.60 -13.40 -8.02
N GLY A 83 -2.46 -13.76 -9.29
CA GLY A 83 -3.30 -14.77 -9.95
C GLY A 83 -2.74 -16.18 -9.78
N SER A 84 -3.60 -17.18 -9.84
CA SER A 84 -3.18 -18.57 -9.89
C SER A 84 -2.87 -18.98 -11.32
N ASN A 85 -1.71 -19.63 -11.54
CA ASN A 85 -1.34 -20.18 -12.85
C ASN A 85 -2.18 -21.45 -13.22
N LYS A 86 -2.93 -22.00 -12.26
CA LYS A 86 -3.73 -23.24 -12.44
C LYS A 86 -5.22 -22.97 -12.58
N ASP A 87 -5.67 -21.80 -12.11
CA ASP A 87 -7.09 -21.46 -12.06
C ASP A 87 -7.20 -19.93 -12.18
N THR A 88 -7.65 -19.45 -13.33
CA THR A 88 -7.74 -18.03 -13.66
C THR A 88 -8.74 -17.26 -12.80
N GLU A 89 -9.68 -17.96 -12.16
CA GLU A 89 -10.66 -17.35 -11.25
C GLU A 89 -10.10 -17.17 -9.82
N LYS A 90 -8.98 -17.84 -9.51
CA LYS A 90 -8.34 -17.72 -8.19
C LYS A 90 -7.30 -16.63 -8.16
N TYR A 91 -7.48 -15.70 -7.24
CA TYR A 91 -6.55 -14.61 -6.99
C TYR A 91 -6.37 -14.36 -5.49
N THR A 92 -5.34 -13.62 -5.17
CA THR A 92 -5.12 -13.05 -3.83
C THR A 92 -4.69 -11.60 -3.99
N ALA A 93 -5.52 -10.67 -3.56
CA ALA A 93 -5.17 -9.26 -3.45
C ALA A 93 -4.59 -8.98 -2.05
N THR A 94 -3.57 -8.16 -2.00
CA THR A 94 -2.84 -7.86 -0.75
C THR A 94 -2.50 -6.38 -0.63
N LEU A 95 -2.47 -5.90 0.62
CA LEU A 95 -1.75 -4.71 1.05
C LEU A 95 -0.48 -5.19 1.76
N GLU A 96 0.67 -4.69 1.38
CA GLU A 96 1.95 -5.15 1.91
C GLU A 96 2.80 -3.98 2.40
N VAL A 97 3.30 -4.09 3.63
CA VAL A 97 4.29 -3.17 4.19
C VAL A 97 5.64 -3.86 4.16
N LYS A 98 6.61 -3.25 3.50
CA LYS A 98 7.94 -3.80 3.27
C LYS A 98 8.99 -2.88 3.84
N THR A 99 10.02 -3.46 4.45
CA THR A 99 11.21 -2.74 4.86
C THR A 99 12.47 -3.58 4.66
N LYS A 100 13.60 -2.92 4.49
CA LYS A 100 14.94 -3.46 4.64
C LYS A 100 15.61 -2.69 5.78
N VAL A 101 16.32 -3.39 6.64
CA VAL A 101 16.87 -2.80 7.85
C VAL A 101 18.08 -3.59 8.31
N LEU A 102 19.03 -2.95 8.99
CA LEU A 102 20.08 -3.67 9.70
C LEU A 102 19.44 -4.56 10.77
N GLU A 103 19.97 -5.76 10.96
CA GLU A 103 19.39 -6.77 11.84
C GLU A 103 19.18 -6.23 13.27
N ASP A 104 20.14 -5.46 13.79
CA ASP A 104 20.07 -4.84 15.12
C ASP A 104 18.93 -3.80 15.24
N ASN A 105 18.54 -3.19 14.14
CA ASN A 105 17.47 -2.17 14.10
C ASN A 105 16.07 -2.76 13.82
N MET A 106 15.93 -4.08 13.68
CA MET A 106 14.64 -4.75 13.44
C MET A 106 13.55 -4.35 14.45
N PRO A 107 13.81 -4.30 15.78
CA PRO A 107 12.78 -3.89 16.73
C PRO A 107 12.24 -2.48 16.47
N LYS A 108 13.11 -1.55 16.06
CA LYS A 108 12.74 -0.18 15.74
C LYS A 108 11.93 -0.08 14.45
N ALA A 109 12.31 -0.86 13.42
CA ALA A 109 11.56 -0.96 12.19
C ALA A 109 10.12 -1.46 12.42
N PHE A 110 9.94 -2.48 13.26
CA PHE A 110 8.60 -2.96 13.63
C PHE A 110 7.82 -1.95 14.45
N ALA A 111 8.47 -1.19 15.35
CA ALA A 111 7.81 -0.12 16.09
C ALA A 111 7.29 0.98 15.15
N LEU A 112 8.10 1.40 14.16
CA LEU A 112 7.69 2.38 13.14
C LEU A 112 6.58 1.85 12.22
N MET A 113 6.64 0.57 11.81
CA MET A 113 5.54 -0.07 11.09
C MET A 113 4.24 -0.05 11.90
N LYS A 114 4.31 -0.41 13.19
CA LYS A 114 3.16 -0.38 14.09
C LYS A 114 2.59 1.02 14.22
N GLU A 115 3.45 2.01 14.43
CA GLU A 115 3.06 3.42 14.53
C GLU A 115 2.31 3.87 13.28
N MET A 116 2.90 3.66 12.12
CA MET A 116 2.30 4.02 10.84
C MET A 116 0.97 3.31 10.57
N MET A 117 0.83 2.05 10.99
CA MET A 117 -0.36 1.26 10.65
C MET A 117 -1.51 1.43 11.64
N LEU A 118 -1.22 1.63 12.91
CA LEU A 118 -2.22 1.60 13.98
C LEU A 118 -2.47 2.96 14.63
N HIS A 119 -1.57 3.92 14.41
CA HIS A 119 -1.62 5.22 15.09
C HIS A 119 -1.64 6.41 14.10
N THR A 120 -1.86 6.16 12.81
CA THR A 120 -2.04 7.25 11.83
C THR A 120 -3.30 8.04 12.15
N ASP A 121 -3.16 9.36 12.24
CA ASP A 121 -4.27 10.28 12.46
C ASP A 121 -4.88 10.72 11.12
N PHE A 122 -5.97 10.10 10.74
CA PHE A 122 -6.72 10.46 9.53
C PHE A 122 -7.63 11.68 9.73
N SER A 123 -7.77 12.21 10.95
CA SER A 123 -8.62 13.38 11.24
C SER A 123 -8.03 14.71 10.73
N ASP A 124 -6.73 14.75 10.38
CA ASP A 124 -6.11 15.91 9.74
C ASP A 124 -6.61 16.08 8.30
N LYS A 125 -7.83 16.62 8.18
CA LYS A 125 -8.49 16.86 6.88
C LYS A 125 -7.68 17.74 5.94
N LYS A 126 -6.93 18.70 6.49
CA LYS A 126 -6.09 19.58 5.65
C LYS A 126 -4.99 18.78 4.97
N ARG A 127 -4.27 17.97 5.75
CA ARG A 127 -3.19 17.13 5.23
C ARG A 127 -3.73 16.08 4.25
N LEU A 128 -4.84 15.45 4.58
CA LEU A 128 -5.50 14.48 3.70
C LEU A 128 -5.88 15.11 2.35
N LYS A 129 -6.43 16.33 2.34
CA LYS A 129 -6.78 17.07 1.12
C LYS A 129 -5.55 17.38 0.26
N GLU A 130 -4.43 17.78 0.89
CA GLU A 130 -3.16 18.01 0.20
C GLU A 130 -2.68 16.72 -0.51
N LEU A 131 -2.68 15.59 0.20
CA LEU A 131 -2.26 14.30 -0.34
C LEU A 131 -3.17 13.80 -1.46
N LEU A 132 -4.49 14.00 -1.35
CA LEU A 132 -5.44 13.68 -2.42
C LEU A 132 -5.15 14.48 -3.69
N ALA A 133 -4.94 15.79 -3.57
CA ALA A 133 -4.62 16.67 -4.70
C ALA A 133 -3.28 16.30 -5.35
N GLU A 134 -2.26 15.98 -4.53
CA GLU A 134 -0.95 15.54 -5.00
C GLU A 134 -1.07 14.20 -5.77
N ASN A 135 -1.72 13.20 -5.19
CA ASN A 135 -1.90 11.89 -5.82
C ASN A 135 -2.72 11.98 -7.11
N LYS A 136 -3.78 12.78 -7.12
CA LYS A 136 -4.56 13.05 -8.34
C LYS A 136 -3.68 13.64 -9.45
N SER A 137 -2.89 14.66 -9.13
CA SER A 137 -2.01 15.32 -10.10
C SER A 137 -0.93 14.38 -10.62
N LYS A 138 -0.34 13.57 -9.74
CA LYS A 138 0.65 12.55 -10.08
C LYS A 138 0.09 11.49 -11.02
N MET A 139 -1.10 10.98 -10.72
CA MET A 139 -1.77 10.00 -11.58
C MET A 139 -2.17 10.60 -12.93
N GLN A 140 -2.64 11.85 -12.96
CA GLN A 140 -2.97 12.55 -14.20
C GLN A 140 -1.74 12.69 -15.11
N ALA A 141 -0.59 13.05 -14.54
CA ALA A 141 0.67 13.11 -15.27
C ALA A 141 1.07 11.73 -15.83
N GLN A 142 1.02 10.68 -15.00
CA GLN A 142 1.33 9.32 -15.44
C GLN A 142 0.41 8.85 -16.59
N MET A 143 -0.89 9.12 -16.50
CA MET A 143 -1.85 8.77 -17.55
C MET A 143 -1.62 9.56 -18.85
N THR A 144 -1.12 10.79 -18.74
CA THR A 144 -0.78 11.60 -19.93
C THR A 144 0.49 11.11 -20.59
N ASP A 145 1.53 10.87 -19.78
CA ASP A 145 2.85 10.47 -20.27
C ASP A 145 2.85 9.04 -20.89
N ALA A 146 2.00 8.17 -20.33
CA ALA A 146 1.88 6.78 -20.75
C ALA A 146 0.43 6.40 -21.13
N ALA A 147 -0.25 7.24 -21.91
CA ALA A 147 -1.65 7.07 -22.28
C ALA A 147 -1.95 5.70 -22.93
N HIS A 148 -1.04 5.21 -23.76
CA HIS A 148 -1.18 3.89 -24.40
C HIS A 148 -1.14 2.75 -23.37
N VAL A 149 -0.30 2.84 -22.33
CA VAL A 149 -0.24 1.86 -21.24
C VAL A 149 -1.52 1.88 -20.43
N THR A 150 -2.02 3.08 -20.11
CA THR A 150 -3.30 3.26 -19.42
C THR A 150 -4.46 2.65 -20.19
N ALA A 151 -4.50 2.85 -21.52
CA ALA A 151 -5.51 2.26 -22.39
C ALA A 151 -5.44 0.74 -22.44
N ILE A 152 -4.23 0.17 -22.49
CA ILE A 152 -4.00 -1.28 -22.46
C ILE A 152 -4.51 -1.87 -21.13
N TYR A 153 -4.13 -1.32 -19.99
CA TYR A 153 -4.59 -1.82 -18.70
C TYR A 153 -6.11 -1.71 -18.56
N ARG A 154 -6.71 -0.63 -19.05
CA ARG A 154 -8.17 -0.49 -19.07
C ARG A 154 -8.85 -1.54 -19.95
N ALA A 155 -8.30 -1.84 -21.13
CA ALA A 155 -8.82 -2.89 -22.00
C ALA A 155 -8.68 -4.29 -21.36
N LEU A 156 -7.53 -4.58 -20.74
CA LEU A 156 -7.28 -5.85 -20.07
C LEU A 156 -8.18 -6.07 -18.85
N SER A 157 -8.68 -5.02 -18.22
CA SER A 157 -9.56 -5.13 -17.05
C SER A 157 -10.87 -5.87 -17.34
N GLY A 158 -11.29 -5.93 -18.60
CA GLY A 158 -12.44 -6.73 -19.04
C GLY A 158 -12.13 -8.20 -19.33
N ILE A 159 -10.86 -8.63 -19.24
CA ILE A 159 -10.44 -9.98 -19.65
C ILE A 159 -10.21 -10.90 -18.45
N SER A 160 -9.70 -10.38 -17.33
CA SER A 160 -9.43 -11.21 -16.15
C SER A 160 -9.68 -10.45 -14.85
N VAL A 161 -10.04 -11.19 -13.80
CA VAL A 161 -10.27 -10.64 -12.46
C VAL A 161 -9.01 -9.95 -11.93
N THR A 162 -7.84 -10.53 -12.13
CA THR A 162 -6.57 -9.91 -11.68
C THR A 162 -6.29 -8.58 -12.38
N SER A 163 -6.59 -8.48 -13.67
CA SER A 163 -6.45 -7.22 -14.41
C SER A 163 -7.47 -6.18 -13.99
N ALA A 164 -8.72 -6.59 -13.70
CA ALA A 164 -9.76 -5.72 -13.17
C ALA A 164 -9.35 -5.12 -11.82
N LEU A 165 -8.89 -5.96 -10.89
CA LEU A 165 -8.45 -5.50 -9.57
C LEU A 165 -7.20 -4.61 -9.64
N ASN A 166 -6.24 -4.93 -10.49
CA ASN A 166 -5.08 -4.05 -10.71
C ASN A 166 -5.50 -2.68 -11.25
N GLU A 167 -6.48 -2.64 -12.17
CA GLU A 167 -7.02 -1.38 -12.69
C GLU A 167 -7.73 -0.57 -11.60
N MET A 168 -8.46 -1.23 -10.68
CA MET A 168 -9.10 -0.57 -9.53
C MET A 168 -8.07 0.00 -8.52
N LEU A 169 -6.90 -0.63 -8.40
CA LEU A 169 -5.86 -0.22 -7.46
C LEU A 169 -4.88 0.82 -8.02
N THR A 170 -4.71 0.88 -9.35
CA THR A 170 -3.65 1.70 -9.98
C THR A 170 -4.07 2.42 -11.25
N GLY A 171 -5.29 2.17 -11.75
CA GLY A 171 -5.76 2.67 -13.02
C GLY A 171 -6.78 3.81 -12.95
N ILE A 172 -7.59 3.92 -13.99
CA ILE A 172 -8.59 4.98 -14.16
C ILE A 172 -9.65 4.94 -13.05
N THR A 173 -10.00 3.76 -12.55
CA THR A 173 -10.97 3.63 -11.46
C THR A 173 -10.47 4.30 -10.18
N TYR A 174 -9.20 4.09 -9.83
CA TYR A 174 -8.60 4.80 -8.70
C TYR A 174 -8.50 6.31 -8.95
N TYR A 175 -8.09 6.73 -10.15
CA TYR A 175 -8.05 8.15 -10.50
C TYR A 175 -9.43 8.83 -10.34
N ARG A 176 -10.51 8.17 -10.76
CA ARG A 176 -11.89 8.68 -10.60
C ARG A 176 -12.29 8.83 -9.14
N LEU A 177 -11.85 7.91 -8.27
CA LEU A 177 -12.04 8.08 -6.83
C LEU A 177 -11.34 9.33 -6.33
N LEU A 178 -10.05 9.53 -6.68
CA LEU A 178 -9.30 10.73 -6.28
C LEU A 178 -9.95 12.01 -6.78
N GLU A 179 -10.42 12.04 -8.04
CA GLU A 179 -11.13 13.18 -8.62
C GLU A 179 -12.44 13.48 -7.89
N LYS A 180 -13.22 12.43 -7.58
CA LYS A 180 -14.48 12.56 -6.84
C LYS A 180 -14.24 13.11 -5.44
N LEU A 181 -13.29 12.55 -4.69
CA LEU A 181 -12.95 12.97 -3.33
C LEU A 181 -12.36 14.38 -3.29
N ASP A 182 -11.48 14.75 -4.21
CA ASP A 182 -10.92 16.10 -4.29
C ASP A 182 -12.00 17.16 -4.56
N LYS A 183 -12.93 16.86 -5.49
CA LYS A 183 -14.04 17.76 -5.84
C LYS A 183 -15.04 17.92 -4.71
N ASN A 184 -15.36 16.86 -3.99
CA ASN A 184 -16.40 16.81 -2.99
C ASN A 184 -15.83 16.68 -1.56
N PHE A 185 -14.60 17.09 -1.33
CA PHE A 185 -13.87 16.82 -0.09
C PHE A 185 -14.63 17.22 1.18
N GLU A 186 -15.28 18.38 1.17
CA GLU A 186 -15.99 18.92 2.33
C GLU A 186 -17.20 18.05 2.76
N THR A 187 -17.76 17.30 1.82
CA THR A 187 -18.95 16.45 2.07
C THR A 187 -18.64 14.97 2.16
N GLU A 188 -17.54 14.53 1.56
CA GLU A 188 -17.16 13.10 1.48
C GLU A 188 -15.95 12.72 2.34
N SER A 189 -15.26 13.69 2.95
CA SER A 189 -14.07 13.40 3.78
C SER A 189 -14.37 12.48 4.96
N ASP A 190 -15.56 12.58 5.55
CA ASP A 190 -15.97 11.73 6.68
C ASP A 190 -16.21 10.26 6.30
N ALA A 191 -16.36 9.96 5.00
CA ALA A 191 -16.45 8.60 4.49
C ALA A 191 -15.08 7.95 4.25
N VAL A 192 -14.01 8.74 4.30
CA VAL A 192 -12.61 8.31 4.09
C VAL A 192 -11.89 8.12 5.43
N ILE A 193 -12.33 8.83 6.47
CA ILE A 193 -11.84 8.79 7.85
C ILE A 193 -12.54 7.66 8.62
#